data_9e3753d813ab6fe346b781d10ca87e60
#
_entry.id   9e3753d813ab6fe346b781d10ca87e60
#
_cell.length_a   1.000
_cell.length_b   1.000
_cell.length_c   1.000
_cell.angle_alpha   90.00
_cell.angle_beta   90.00
_cell.angle_gamma   90.00
#
_symmetry.space_group_name_H-M   'P 1'
#
loop_
_entity.id
_entity.type
_entity.pdbx_description
1 polymer ?
#
loop_
_entity_poly.entity_id
_entity_poly.type
_entity_poly.pdbx_seq_one_letter_code
_entity_poly.pdbx_strand_id
1 'polypeptide(L)'
;KRVCVVGGGNVAMDATRTSLRLGASHVSCVYRRRIEDMTALTEEIEEAQAEGAEIKTLFAPDHIEADENGNVCALWVQPQIISDVSSDGRTNVKNADKPLVRIPCDYIIVAIGQSIESKHFEQSGILTKRGAIQAEKSCFVPGSKNVFAGGDAVSGPATVIRAVAAGKVAAA
;
A
#
# COMPACT_ATOMS: atom_id res chain seq x y z
N LYS A 1 -23.23 -5.23 2.93
CA LYS A 1 -22.42 -4.02 2.74
C LYS A 1 -21.48 -4.19 1.54
N ARG A 2 -21.24 -3.11 0.82
CA ARG A 2 -20.29 -3.04 -0.30
C ARG A 2 -18.99 -2.44 0.22
N VAL A 3 -17.86 -3.05 -0.09
CA VAL A 3 -16.54 -2.59 0.36
C VAL A 3 -15.68 -2.25 -0.85
N CYS A 4 -15.00 -1.12 -0.79
CA CYS A 4 -13.99 -0.74 -1.76
C CYS A 4 -12.61 -0.74 -1.09
N VAL A 5 -11.69 -1.59 -1.55
CA VAL A 5 -10.31 -1.62 -1.07
C VAL A 5 -9.43 -0.87 -2.07
N VAL A 6 -8.57 0.01 -1.59
CA VAL A 6 -7.66 0.79 -2.42
C VAL A 6 -6.23 0.31 -2.18
N GLY A 7 -5.62 -0.29 -3.20
CA GLY A 7 -4.24 -0.78 -3.11
C GLY A 7 -3.97 -1.95 -4.05
N GLY A 8 -2.72 -2.40 -4.11
CA GLY A 8 -2.30 -3.51 -4.98
C GLY A 8 -1.20 -4.37 -4.36
N GLY A 9 -1.02 -4.33 -3.05
CA GLY A 9 -0.11 -5.18 -2.29
C GLY A 9 -0.84 -6.29 -1.55
N ASN A 10 -0.10 -7.18 -0.86
CA ASN A 10 -0.67 -8.29 -0.09
C ASN A 10 -1.69 -7.80 0.95
N VAL A 11 -1.43 -6.68 1.62
CA VAL A 11 -2.39 -6.08 2.58
C VAL A 11 -3.73 -5.74 1.92
N ALA A 12 -3.72 -5.30 0.66
CA ALA A 12 -4.96 -5.04 -0.08
C ALA A 12 -5.69 -6.35 -0.40
N MET A 13 -4.98 -7.43 -0.74
CA MET A 13 -5.58 -8.74 -0.97
C MET A 13 -6.16 -9.32 0.33
N ASP A 14 -5.43 -9.25 1.43
CA ASP A 14 -5.91 -9.66 2.77
C ASP A 14 -7.20 -8.91 3.16
N ALA A 15 -7.22 -7.59 3.00
CA ALA A 15 -8.40 -6.77 3.29
C ALA A 15 -9.59 -7.12 2.39
N THR A 16 -9.33 -7.40 1.11
CA THR A 16 -10.33 -7.79 0.11
C THR A 16 -10.96 -9.13 0.47
N ARG A 17 -10.14 -10.16 0.68
CA ARG A 17 -10.59 -11.51 1.03
C ARG A 17 -11.28 -11.55 2.39
N THR A 18 -10.72 -10.86 3.38
CA THR A 18 -11.35 -10.75 4.71
C THR A 18 -12.72 -10.09 4.63
N SER A 19 -12.88 -9.03 3.83
CA SER A 19 -14.18 -8.38 3.64
C SER A 19 -15.23 -9.31 3.05
N LEU A 20 -14.87 -10.14 2.05
CA LEU A 20 -15.74 -11.17 1.49
C LEU A 20 -16.15 -12.19 2.53
N ARG A 21 -15.18 -12.73 3.28
CA ARG A 21 -15.40 -13.76 4.32
C ARG A 21 -16.23 -13.25 5.49
N LEU A 22 -16.20 -11.95 5.78
CA LEU A 22 -17.07 -11.29 6.76
C LEU A 22 -18.47 -10.97 6.22
N GLY A 23 -18.80 -11.39 5.00
CA GLY A 23 -20.14 -11.30 4.44
C GLY A 23 -20.45 -9.97 3.72
N ALA A 24 -19.44 -9.27 3.22
CA ALA A 24 -19.68 -8.15 2.30
C ALA A 24 -20.40 -8.67 1.05
N SER A 25 -21.46 -7.98 0.63
CA SER A 25 -22.24 -8.36 -0.53
C SER A 25 -21.55 -8.11 -1.86
N HIS A 26 -20.55 -7.23 -1.85
CA HIS A 26 -19.70 -6.91 -3.00
C HIS A 26 -18.39 -6.29 -2.50
N VAL A 27 -17.27 -6.73 -3.05
CA VAL A 27 -15.95 -6.16 -2.76
C VAL A 27 -15.23 -5.82 -4.06
N SER A 28 -14.87 -4.55 -4.22
CA SER A 28 -14.02 -4.08 -5.32
C SER A 28 -12.65 -3.69 -4.78
N CYS A 29 -11.58 -4.17 -5.42
CA CYS A 29 -10.21 -3.72 -5.17
C CYS A 29 -9.79 -2.77 -6.29
N VAL A 30 -9.48 -1.52 -5.95
CA VAL A 30 -9.11 -0.46 -6.90
C VAL A 30 -7.61 -0.25 -6.90
N TYR A 31 -7.01 -0.33 -8.08
CA TYR A 31 -5.58 -0.14 -8.26
C TYR A 31 -5.27 0.77 -9.45
N ARG A 32 -4.35 1.72 -9.26
CA ARG A 32 -4.07 2.76 -10.27
C ARG A 32 -3.27 2.30 -11.49
N ARG A 33 -2.57 1.16 -11.40
CA ARG A 33 -1.78 0.58 -12.50
C ARG A 33 -2.44 -0.69 -13.04
N ARG A 34 -1.71 -1.43 -13.88
CA ARG A 34 -2.16 -2.72 -14.39
C ARG A 34 -2.10 -3.79 -13.30
N ILE A 35 -2.74 -4.90 -13.52
CA ILE A 35 -2.71 -6.04 -12.60
C ILE A 35 -1.28 -6.62 -12.48
N GLU A 36 -0.51 -6.61 -13.55
CA GLU A 36 0.89 -7.08 -13.59
C GLU A 36 1.84 -6.16 -12.79
N ASP A 37 1.43 -4.93 -12.51
CA ASP A 37 2.19 -3.98 -11.69
C ASP A 37 1.84 -4.06 -10.20
N MET A 38 0.91 -4.94 -9.81
CA MET A 38 0.60 -5.18 -8.41
C MET A 38 1.79 -5.82 -7.70
N THR A 39 2.00 -5.42 -6.45
CA THR A 39 3.08 -5.98 -5.61
C THR A 39 2.62 -7.14 -4.74
N ALA A 40 1.33 -7.47 -4.79
CA ALA A 40 0.79 -8.69 -4.21
C ALA A 40 1.30 -9.92 -4.97
N LEU A 41 1.38 -11.05 -4.28
CA LEU A 41 1.65 -12.33 -4.91
C LEU A 41 0.54 -12.68 -5.89
N THR A 42 0.91 -13.27 -7.04
CA THR A 42 -0.07 -13.64 -8.08
C THR A 42 -1.15 -14.57 -7.54
N GLU A 43 -0.77 -15.54 -6.71
CA GLU A 43 -1.66 -16.47 -6.06
C GLU A 43 -2.70 -15.75 -5.19
N GLU A 44 -2.30 -14.71 -4.44
CA GLU A 44 -3.22 -13.91 -3.61
C GLU A 44 -4.24 -13.13 -4.44
N ILE A 45 -3.83 -12.64 -5.61
CA ILE A 45 -4.73 -11.94 -6.55
C ILE A 45 -5.73 -12.92 -7.13
N GLU A 46 -5.26 -14.09 -7.60
CA GLU A 46 -6.10 -15.15 -8.17
C GLU A 46 -7.09 -15.71 -7.14
N GLU A 47 -6.66 -15.94 -5.92
CA GLU A 47 -7.52 -16.40 -4.82
C GLU A 47 -8.58 -15.34 -4.45
N ALA A 48 -8.22 -14.05 -4.41
CA ALA A 48 -9.18 -12.98 -4.17
C ALA A 48 -10.27 -12.93 -5.25
N GLN A 49 -9.88 -13.10 -6.53
CA GLN A 49 -10.82 -13.16 -7.65
C GLN A 49 -11.69 -14.44 -7.58
N ALA A 50 -11.11 -15.58 -7.23
CA ALA A 50 -11.83 -16.85 -7.07
C ALA A 50 -12.86 -16.78 -5.92
N GLU A 51 -12.57 -16.03 -4.86
CA GLU A 51 -13.51 -15.76 -3.76
C GLU A 51 -14.62 -14.74 -4.14
N GLY A 52 -14.55 -14.13 -5.33
CA GLY A 52 -15.58 -13.21 -5.86
C GLY A 52 -15.24 -11.72 -5.78
N ALA A 53 -13.98 -11.37 -5.53
CA ALA A 53 -13.56 -9.97 -5.58
C ALA A 53 -13.50 -9.43 -7.01
N GLU A 54 -13.92 -8.19 -7.20
CA GLU A 54 -13.77 -7.46 -8.46
C GLU A 54 -12.46 -6.63 -8.42
N ILE A 55 -11.47 -6.99 -9.23
CA ILE A 55 -10.21 -6.24 -9.33
C ILE A 55 -10.35 -5.17 -10.42
N LYS A 56 -10.36 -3.91 -10.03
CA LYS A 56 -10.48 -2.73 -10.91
C LYS A 56 -9.12 -2.06 -11.07
N THR A 57 -8.44 -2.33 -12.17
CA THR A 57 -7.14 -1.74 -12.50
C THR A 57 -7.27 -0.49 -13.35
N LEU A 58 -6.22 0.34 -13.41
CA LEU A 58 -6.16 1.61 -14.12
C LEU A 58 -7.21 2.64 -13.62
N PHE A 59 -7.44 2.64 -12.31
CA PHE A 59 -8.27 3.63 -11.62
C PHE A 59 -7.52 4.22 -10.42
N ALA A 60 -7.34 5.54 -10.41
CA ALA A 60 -6.78 6.27 -9.28
C ALA A 60 -7.92 6.86 -8.43
N PRO A 61 -7.90 6.70 -7.10
CA PRO A 61 -8.85 7.38 -6.22
C PRO A 61 -8.81 8.90 -6.43
N ASP A 62 -9.96 9.53 -6.48
CA ASP A 62 -10.11 10.98 -6.60
C ASP A 62 -10.72 11.56 -5.31
N HIS A 63 -11.96 11.27 -5.02
CA HIS A 63 -12.63 11.72 -3.80
C HIS A 63 -13.68 10.72 -3.30
N ILE A 64 -14.07 10.91 -2.06
CA ILE A 64 -15.11 10.12 -1.38
C ILE A 64 -16.41 10.90 -1.39
N GLU A 65 -17.50 10.25 -1.81
CA GLU A 65 -18.86 10.77 -1.70
C GLU A 65 -19.50 10.27 -0.40
N ALA A 66 -20.05 11.19 0.38
CA ALA A 66 -20.78 10.89 1.59
C ALA A 66 -22.23 11.36 1.49
N ASP A 67 -23.14 10.74 2.27
CA ASP A 67 -24.51 11.17 2.43
C ASP A 67 -24.62 12.36 3.41
N GLU A 68 -25.85 12.84 3.62
CA GLU A 68 -26.17 13.96 4.53
C GLU A 68 -25.78 13.67 6.00
N ASN A 69 -25.62 12.39 6.36
CA ASN A 69 -25.22 11.94 7.70
C ASN A 69 -23.72 11.69 7.81
N GLY A 70 -22.95 11.92 6.74
CA GLY A 70 -21.52 11.68 6.68
C GLY A 70 -21.13 10.22 6.44
N ASN A 71 -22.07 9.33 6.08
CA ASN A 71 -21.73 7.96 5.72
C ASN A 71 -21.21 7.89 4.28
N VAL A 72 -20.24 7.01 4.05
CA VAL A 72 -19.69 6.76 2.72
C VAL A 72 -20.77 6.18 1.79
N CYS A 73 -20.89 6.77 0.59
CA CYS A 73 -21.80 6.34 -0.47
C CYS A 73 -21.08 5.79 -1.68
N ALA A 74 -19.93 6.36 -2.01
CA ALA A 74 -19.11 5.93 -3.14
C ALA A 74 -17.66 6.41 -3.03
N LEU A 75 -16.80 5.73 -3.77
CA LEU A 75 -15.49 6.23 -4.16
C LEU A 75 -15.55 6.69 -5.63
N TRP A 76 -15.16 7.93 -5.89
CA TRP A 76 -14.94 8.42 -7.24
C TRP A 76 -13.51 8.16 -7.65
N VAL A 77 -13.32 7.67 -8.86
CA VAL A 77 -12.00 7.29 -9.38
C VAL A 77 -11.75 7.90 -10.76
N GLN A 78 -10.52 8.33 -10.97
CA GLN A 78 -10.06 8.82 -12.26
C GLN A 78 -9.49 7.67 -13.08
N PRO A 79 -10.04 7.38 -14.28
CA PRO A 79 -9.45 6.42 -15.21
C PRO A 79 -8.01 6.80 -15.55
N GLN A 80 -7.14 5.79 -15.66
CA GLN A 80 -5.72 5.96 -15.95
C GLN A 80 -5.37 5.38 -17.33
N ILE A 81 -4.33 5.93 -17.93
CA ILE A 81 -3.66 5.36 -19.12
C ILE A 81 -2.18 5.20 -18.83
N ILE A 82 -1.55 4.23 -19.45
CA ILE A 82 -0.11 4.03 -19.38
C ILE A 82 0.58 5.17 -20.14
N SER A 83 1.57 5.82 -19.50
CA SER A 83 2.36 6.89 -20.12
C SER A 83 3.71 6.38 -20.62
N ASP A 84 4.43 5.66 -19.78
CA ASP A 84 5.75 5.08 -20.07
C ASP A 84 6.05 3.91 -19.11
N VAL A 85 7.20 3.28 -19.28
CA VAL A 85 7.71 2.24 -18.39
C VAL A 85 9.02 2.75 -17.82
N SER A 86 9.12 2.83 -16.50
CA SER A 86 10.34 3.23 -15.81
C SER A 86 11.44 2.18 -15.93
N SER A 87 12.68 2.56 -15.66
CA SER A 87 13.86 1.69 -15.78
C SER A 87 13.82 0.45 -14.88
N ASP A 88 12.99 0.45 -13.84
CA ASP A 88 12.73 -0.68 -12.95
C ASP A 88 11.60 -1.61 -13.44
N GLY A 89 11.08 -1.38 -14.67
CA GLY A 89 10.03 -2.18 -15.30
C GLY A 89 8.61 -1.81 -14.88
N ARG A 90 8.42 -0.87 -13.95
CA ARG A 90 7.09 -0.43 -13.51
C ARG A 90 6.48 0.54 -14.50
N THR A 91 5.18 0.37 -14.79
CA THR A 91 4.45 1.33 -15.61
C THR A 91 4.16 2.61 -14.85
N ASN A 92 4.44 3.73 -15.48
CA ASN A 92 3.92 5.03 -15.08
C ASN A 92 2.54 5.22 -15.71
N VAL A 93 1.67 5.84 -14.96
CA VAL A 93 0.29 6.11 -15.39
C VAL A 93 -0.01 7.60 -15.28
N LYS A 94 -0.90 8.08 -16.13
CA LYS A 94 -1.45 9.44 -16.09
C LYS A 94 -2.96 9.40 -16.26
N ASN A 95 -3.61 10.47 -15.86
CA ASN A 95 -5.05 10.58 -16.01
C ASN A 95 -5.45 10.46 -17.48
N ALA A 96 -6.43 9.60 -17.75
CA ALA A 96 -7.07 9.53 -19.04
C ALA A 96 -7.97 10.76 -19.24
N ASP A 97 -8.15 11.19 -20.47
CA ASP A 97 -9.17 12.18 -20.84
C ASP A 97 -10.54 11.50 -20.89
N LYS A 98 -11.02 11.14 -19.70
CA LYS A 98 -12.30 10.46 -19.47
C LYS A 98 -12.93 10.98 -18.19
N PRO A 99 -14.26 11.02 -18.08
CA PRO A 99 -14.93 11.42 -16.86
C PRO A 99 -14.59 10.48 -15.69
N LEU A 100 -14.72 11.02 -14.48
CA LEU A 100 -14.64 10.24 -13.25
C LEU A 100 -15.67 9.11 -13.26
N VAL A 101 -15.33 8.00 -12.66
CA VAL A 101 -16.19 6.83 -12.50
C VAL A 101 -16.59 6.70 -11.03
N ARG A 102 -17.88 6.53 -10.79
CA ARG A 102 -18.45 6.34 -9.47
C ARG A 102 -18.50 4.86 -9.13
N ILE A 103 -17.83 4.46 -8.04
CA ILE A 103 -17.88 3.10 -7.48
C ILE A 103 -18.70 3.14 -6.20
N PRO A 104 -19.96 2.66 -6.21
CA PRO A 104 -20.81 2.67 -5.03
C PRO A 104 -20.25 1.73 -3.95
N CYS A 105 -20.02 2.26 -2.75
CA CYS A 105 -19.54 1.49 -1.60
C CYS A 105 -20.01 2.09 -0.29
N ASP A 106 -20.07 1.24 0.76
CA ASP A 106 -20.47 1.63 2.10
C ASP A 106 -19.25 1.77 3.02
N TYR A 107 -18.11 1.16 2.63
CA TYR A 107 -16.82 1.23 3.32
C TYR A 107 -15.69 1.37 2.31
N ILE A 108 -14.66 2.13 2.70
CA ILE A 108 -13.42 2.24 1.95
C ILE A 108 -12.28 1.84 2.88
N ILE A 109 -11.44 0.87 2.43
CA ILE A 109 -10.25 0.43 3.13
C ILE A 109 -9.04 0.86 2.34
N VAL A 110 -8.20 1.71 2.92
CA VAL A 110 -6.99 2.23 2.28
C VAL A 110 -5.81 1.33 2.62
N ALA A 111 -5.26 0.64 1.61
CA ALA A 111 -4.15 -0.32 1.72
C ALA A 111 -2.99 0.05 0.76
N ILE A 112 -2.62 1.32 0.71
CA ILE A 112 -1.61 1.88 -0.22
C ILE A 112 -0.18 1.87 0.34
N GLY A 113 0.04 1.24 1.48
CA GLY A 113 1.30 1.18 2.20
C GLY A 113 1.36 2.12 3.39
N GLN A 114 2.48 2.04 4.10
CA GLN A 114 2.76 2.85 5.28
C GLN A 114 4.09 3.58 5.10
N SER A 115 4.26 4.68 5.80
CA SER A 115 5.52 5.41 5.90
C SER A 115 6.07 5.32 7.34
N ILE A 116 7.39 5.44 7.46
CA ILE A 116 8.04 5.49 8.77
C ILE A 116 7.83 6.89 9.34
N GLU A 117 7.36 6.97 10.59
CA GLU A 117 7.27 8.22 11.32
C GLU A 117 8.63 8.55 11.97
N SER A 118 9.50 9.21 11.20
CA SER A 118 10.91 9.43 11.57
C SER A 118 11.17 10.68 12.41
N LYS A 119 10.21 11.57 12.57
CA LYS A 119 10.40 12.88 13.25
C LYS A 119 10.99 12.77 14.65
N HIS A 120 10.57 11.78 15.45
CA HIS A 120 11.10 11.57 16.80
C HIS A 120 12.58 11.19 16.80
N PHE A 121 13.00 10.41 15.81
CA PHE A 121 14.41 10.02 15.64
C PHE A 121 15.26 11.20 15.20
N GLU A 122 14.76 12.01 14.25
CA GLU A 122 15.42 13.24 13.78
C GLU A 122 15.62 14.26 14.91
N GLN A 123 14.61 14.46 15.76
CA GLN A 123 14.69 15.30 16.95
C GLN A 123 15.73 14.83 17.97
N SER A 124 16.03 13.52 17.97
CA SER A 124 17.08 12.91 18.79
C SER A 124 18.46 12.89 18.12
N GLY A 125 18.62 13.57 16.98
CA GLY A 125 19.88 13.68 16.25
C GLY A 125 20.21 12.46 15.37
N ILE A 126 19.27 11.55 15.17
CA ILE A 126 19.44 10.40 14.27
C ILE A 126 19.20 10.83 12.83
N LEU A 127 20.13 10.53 11.94
CA LEU A 127 20.02 10.85 10.52
C LEU A 127 18.98 9.96 9.84
N THR A 128 18.10 10.60 9.09
CA THR A 128 17.11 9.91 8.24
C THR A 128 17.25 10.33 6.78
N LYS A 129 16.79 9.48 5.89
CA LYS A 129 16.69 9.78 4.46
C LYS A 129 15.38 9.23 3.91
N ARG A 130 14.51 10.11 3.39
CA ARG A 130 13.17 9.74 2.92
C ARG A 130 12.34 9.02 4.00
N GLY A 131 12.48 9.44 5.26
CA GLY A 131 11.80 8.84 6.40
C GLY A 131 12.47 7.58 6.99
N ALA A 132 13.46 6.98 6.34
CA ALA A 132 14.17 5.81 6.85
C ALA A 132 15.42 6.22 7.65
N ILE A 133 15.67 5.53 8.76
CA ILE A 133 16.88 5.71 9.57
C ILE A 133 18.08 5.26 8.74
N GLN A 134 19.14 6.07 8.76
CA GLN A 134 20.40 5.72 8.12
C GLN A 134 21.19 4.79 9.05
N ALA A 135 21.42 3.56 8.63
CA ALA A 135 22.24 2.59 9.35
C ALA A 135 23.26 1.94 8.39
N GLU A 136 24.38 1.52 8.95
CA GLU A 136 25.40 0.75 8.25
C GLU A 136 24.95 -0.71 8.04
N LYS A 137 25.73 -1.51 7.33
CA LYS A 137 25.46 -2.94 7.14
C LYS A 137 25.46 -3.74 8.45
N SER A 138 26.16 -3.25 9.47
CA SER A 138 26.17 -3.74 10.84
C SER A 138 24.94 -3.35 11.65
N CYS A 139 23.98 -2.66 11.03
CA CYS A 139 22.85 -2.01 11.70
C CYS A 139 23.22 -0.86 12.64
N PHE A 140 24.50 -0.48 12.76
CA PHE A 140 24.93 0.66 13.57
C PHE A 140 24.45 1.98 12.95
N VAL A 141 23.99 2.90 13.80
CA VAL A 141 23.51 4.24 13.38
C VAL A 141 24.69 5.23 13.49
N PRO A 142 25.22 5.75 12.36
CA PRO A 142 26.34 6.69 12.37
C PRO A 142 26.03 7.95 13.20
N GLY A 143 27.02 8.43 13.92
CA GLY A 143 26.91 9.59 14.80
C GLY A 143 26.29 9.32 16.17
N SER A 144 25.83 8.12 16.42
CA SER A 144 25.38 7.66 17.75
C SER A 144 26.52 6.93 18.50
N LYS A 145 26.35 6.72 19.81
CA LYS A 145 27.32 5.94 20.60
C LYS A 145 26.98 4.45 20.64
N ASN A 146 25.72 4.10 20.80
CA ASN A 146 25.25 2.71 21.00
C ASN A 146 23.83 2.52 20.44
N VAL A 147 23.55 3.10 19.26
CA VAL A 147 22.25 2.94 18.64
C VAL A 147 22.39 2.05 17.40
N PHE A 148 21.53 1.05 17.33
CA PHE A 148 21.41 0.16 16.19
C PHE A 148 19.98 0.25 15.65
N ALA A 149 19.82 0.16 14.35
CA ALA A 149 18.52 0.18 13.68
C ALA A 149 18.48 -0.86 12.55
N GLY A 150 17.32 -1.49 12.39
CA GLY A 150 17.10 -2.49 11.35
C GLY A 150 15.62 -2.68 11.04
N GLY A 151 15.31 -3.64 10.17
CA GLY A 151 13.95 -3.91 9.75
C GLY A 151 13.31 -2.72 9.04
N ASP A 152 12.01 -2.55 9.20
CA ASP A 152 11.21 -1.54 8.50
C ASP A 152 11.66 -0.11 8.76
N ALA A 153 12.24 0.16 9.95
CA ALA A 153 12.76 1.48 10.27
C ALA A 153 13.92 1.94 9.37
N VAL A 154 14.63 1.01 8.73
CA VAL A 154 15.78 1.25 7.85
C VAL A 154 15.42 0.99 6.38
N SER A 155 14.75 -0.12 6.10
CA SER A 155 14.49 -0.59 4.74
C SER A 155 13.12 -0.17 4.18
N GLY A 156 12.24 0.43 5.00
CA GLY A 156 10.83 0.55 4.72
C GLY A 156 10.07 -0.76 4.98
N PRO A 157 8.74 -0.76 4.88
CA PRO A 157 7.90 -1.93 5.12
C PRO A 157 8.34 -3.15 4.30
N ALA A 158 8.61 -4.27 4.99
CA ALA A 158 9.09 -5.49 4.39
C ALA A 158 8.57 -6.73 5.17
N THR A 159 9.33 -7.83 5.19
CA THR A 159 8.92 -9.06 5.84
C THR A 159 9.52 -9.22 7.24
N VAL A 160 8.80 -9.93 8.12
CA VAL A 160 9.27 -10.28 9.47
C VAL A 160 10.64 -10.97 9.45
N ILE A 161 10.87 -11.85 8.47
CA ILE A 161 12.16 -12.56 8.32
C ILE A 161 13.32 -11.57 8.13
N ARG A 162 13.14 -10.51 7.34
CA ARG A 162 14.16 -9.47 7.15
C ARG A 162 14.42 -8.68 8.43
N ALA A 163 13.36 -8.36 9.18
CA ALA A 163 13.50 -7.67 10.46
C ALA A 163 14.26 -8.52 11.48
N VAL A 164 13.94 -9.80 11.58
CA VAL A 164 14.68 -10.78 12.44
C VAL A 164 16.14 -10.90 12.02
N ALA A 165 16.42 -10.97 10.71
CA ALA A 165 17.78 -11.03 10.20
C ALA A 165 18.60 -9.77 10.57
N ALA A 166 18.00 -8.58 10.43
CA ALA A 166 18.63 -7.33 10.84
C ALA A 166 18.91 -7.30 12.35
N GLY A 167 17.97 -7.76 13.19
CA GLY A 167 18.18 -7.87 14.64
C GLY A 167 19.33 -8.81 15.01
N LYS A 168 19.49 -9.94 14.30
CA LYS A 168 20.64 -10.85 14.49
C LYS A 168 21.96 -10.18 14.12
N VAL A 169 21.99 -9.40 13.04
CA VAL A 169 23.20 -8.65 12.65
C VAL A 169 23.55 -7.58 13.69
N ALA A 170 22.56 -6.89 14.23
CA ALA A 170 22.77 -5.87 15.24
C ALA A 170 23.29 -6.43 16.59
N ALA A 171 22.99 -7.70 16.87
CA ALA A 171 23.37 -8.38 18.12
C ALA A 171 24.72 -9.12 18.06
N ALA A 172 25.30 -9.27 16.88
CA ALA A 172 26.57 -9.96 16.66
C ALA A 172 27.77 -9.01 16.82
#